data_03a4661b08c04237cc91ed08440869aa
#
_entry.id   03a4661b08c04237cc91ed08440869aa
#
_cell.length_a   1.000
_cell.length_b   1.000
_cell.length_c   1.000
_cell.angle_alpha   90.00
_cell.angle_beta   90.00
_cell.angle_gamma   90.00
#
_symmetry.space_group_name_H-M   'P 1'
#
loop_
_entity.id
_entity.type
_entity.pdbx_description
1 polymer ?
#
loop_
_entity_poly.entity_id
_entity_poly.type
_entity_poly.pdbx_seq_one_letter_code
_entity_poly.pdbx_strand_id
1 'polypeptide(L)'
;WRHLYTAEADPRSIFFGRTYSEFEFSQTVYNYYIHPQWDDLGSRTLYGKVLMADYDEAYLVLELIGEWNDAVENDIMTLKRDLFEPFLEQGIRSFILIGENVLNFHNDISDYYEELAEELQDCGGWIVCLNLPESTAREFQQARLTRYLPLMVLYDWRNYRPIHLFRKLQTAFENYRLE
;
A
#
# COMPACT_ATOMS: atom_id res chain seq x y z
N TRP A 1 -5.50 -16.21 0.08
CA TRP A 1 -6.16 -14.91 0.00
C TRP A 1 -6.92 -14.73 -1.33
N ARG A 2 -6.34 -15.10 -2.47
CA ARG A 2 -6.96 -14.97 -3.80
C ARG A 2 -8.34 -15.64 -3.94
N HIS A 3 -8.60 -16.70 -3.18
CA HIS A 3 -9.91 -17.34 -3.15
C HIS A 3 -10.96 -16.56 -2.34
N LEU A 4 -10.55 -15.56 -1.58
CA LEU A 4 -11.43 -14.69 -0.78
C LEU A 4 -11.74 -13.38 -1.51
N TYR A 5 -10.76 -12.84 -2.25
CA TYR A 5 -10.87 -11.53 -2.88
C TYR A 5 -9.95 -11.42 -4.11
N THR A 6 -10.44 -10.77 -5.14
CA THR A 6 -9.64 -10.27 -6.26
C THR A 6 -10.16 -8.88 -6.67
N ALA A 7 -9.25 -7.95 -6.88
CA ALA A 7 -9.60 -6.56 -7.20
C ALA A 7 -10.32 -6.42 -8.54
N GLU A 8 -10.01 -7.29 -9.50
CA GLU A 8 -10.65 -7.33 -10.82
C GLU A 8 -12.11 -7.81 -10.81
N ALA A 9 -12.51 -8.53 -9.77
CA ALA A 9 -13.89 -9.00 -9.57
C ALA A 9 -14.71 -8.08 -8.65
N ASP A 10 -14.08 -7.12 -8.00
CA ASP A 10 -14.72 -6.19 -7.07
C ASP A 10 -15.24 -4.94 -7.78
N PRO A 11 -16.57 -4.73 -7.87
CA PRO A 11 -17.16 -3.56 -8.53
C PRO A 11 -16.80 -2.21 -7.89
N ARG A 12 -16.34 -2.20 -6.66
CA ARG A 12 -15.90 -1.00 -5.94
C ARG A 12 -14.42 -0.70 -6.12
N SER A 13 -13.65 -1.66 -6.64
CA SER A 13 -12.23 -1.50 -6.89
C SER A 13 -11.98 -0.63 -8.11
N ILE A 14 -10.96 0.22 -8.04
CA ILE A 14 -10.44 0.96 -9.21
C ILE A 14 -9.89 0.03 -10.30
N PHE A 15 -9.63 -1.22 -9.97
CA PHE A 15 -9.14 -2.26 -10.88
C PHE A 15 -10.24 -3.21 -11.39
N PHE A 16 -11.52 -2.87 -11.15
CA PHE A 16 -12.64 -3.69 -11.58
C PHE A 16 -12.62 -3.94 -13.08
N GLY A 17 -12.84 -5.21 -13.44
CA GLY A 17 -12.90 -5.65 -14.86
C GLY A 17 -11.55 -5.73 -15.56
N ARG A 18 -10.43 -5.46 -14.85
CA ARG A 18 -9.10 -5.59 -15.43
C ARG A 18 -8.81 -7.04 -15.81
N THR A 19 -8.22 -7.22 -17.00
CA THR A 19 -7.74 -8.52 -17.49
C THR A 19 -6.22 -8.54 -17.50
N TYR A 20 -5.65 -9.71 -17.23
CA TYR A 20 -4.20 -9.93 -17.17
C TYR A 20 -3.79 -10.92 -18.25
N SER A 21 -2.71 -10.61 -18.99
CA SER A 21 -2.09 -11.57 -19.87
C SER A 21 -1.26 -12.56 -19.03
N GLU A 22 -1.32 -13.85 -19.40
CA GLU A 22 -0.41 -14.85 -18.84
C GLU A 22 0.88 -14.99 -19.68
N PHE A 23 0.92 -14.37 -20.84
CA PHE A 23 1.98 -14.57 -21.84
C PHE A 23 2.76 -13.30 -22.19
N GLU A 24 2.14 -12.14 -22.07
CA GLU A 24 2.73 -10.86 -22.45
C GLU A 24 3.14 -10.07 -21.22
N PHE A 25 4.44 -9.94 -20.99
CA PHE A 25 5.03 -9.18 -19.91
C PHE A 25 5.55 -7.84 -20.47
N SER A 26 4.85 -6.75 -20.21
CA SER A 26 5.18 -5.40 -20.69
C SER A 26 5.62 -4.44 -19.59
N GLN A 27 5.27 -4.72 -18.34
CA GLN A 27 5.64 -3.89 -17.20
C GLN A 27 7.03 -4.24 -16.71
N THR A 28 7.82 -3.23 -16.38
CA THR A 28 9.20 -3.40 -15.92
C THR A 28 9.45 -2.60 -14.65
N VAL A 29 10.28 -3.18 -13.78
CA VAL A 29 10.93 -2.50 -12.67
C VAL A 29 12.43 -2.56 -12.91
N TYR A 30 13.06 -1.39 -13.03
CA TYR A 30 14.43 -1.26 -13.57
C TYR A 30 14.50 -1.89 -14.98
N ASN A 31 15.32 -2.91 -15.16
CA ASN A 31 15.47 -3.64 -16.42
C ASN A 31 14.83 -5.04 -16.38
N TYR A 32 14.02 -5.32 -15.36
CA TYR A 32 13.39 -6.63 -15.18
C TYR A 32 11.90 -6.55 -15.48
N TYR A 33 11.40 -7.47 -16.27
CA TYR A 33 9.96 -7.65 -16.46
C TYR A 33 9.32 -8.21 -15.19
N ILE A 34 8.19 -7.62 -14.80
CA ILE A 34 7.35 -8.13 -13.70
C ILE A 34 6.12 -8.82 -14.24
N HIS A 35 5.52 -9.66 -13.39
CA HIS A 35 4.32 -10.39 -13.77
C HIS A 35 3.16 -9.45 -14.11
N PRO A 36 2.40 -9.69 -15.19
CA PRO A 36 1.28 -8.83 -15.61
C PRO A 36 0.15 -8.69 -14.60
N GLN A 37 0.11 -9.51 -13.54
CA GLN A 37 -0.86 -9.39 -12.44
C GLN A 37 -0.64 -8.18 -11.53
N TRP A 38 0.55 -7.59 -11.56
CA TRP A 38 0.80 -6.32 -10.88
C TRP A 38 0.06 -5.19 -11.60
N ASP A 39 -0.65 -4.39 -10.84
CA ASP A 39 -1.44 -3.29 -11.36
C ASP A 39 -0.57 -2.05 -11.55
N ASP A 40 -0.77 -1.37 -12.67
CA ASP A 40 -0.24 -0.04 -12.91
C ASP A 40 -0.99 0.95 -12.00
N LEU A 41 -0.24 1.67 -11.18
CA LEU A 41 -0.75 2.68 -10.25
C LEU A 41 -0.63 4.11 -10.81
N GLY A 42 -0.15 4.27 -12.05
CA GLY A 42 0.15 5.57 -12.65
C GLY A 42 1.61 6.03 -12.44
N SER A 43 2.43 5.23 -11.76
CA SER A 43 3.88 5.42 -11.64
C SER A 43 4.62 4.60 -12.70
N ARG A 44 5.79 5.10 -13.13
CA ARG A 44 6.67 4.33 -14.03
C ARG A 44 7.51 3.29 -13.31
N THR A 45 7.63 3.38 -11.99
CA THR A 45 8.58 2.58 -11.20
C THR A 45 7.92 1.81 -10.06
N LEU A 46 6.69 2.15 -9.68
CA LEU A 46 5.97 1.53 -8.58
C LEU A 46 4.65 0.91 -9.09
N TYR A 47 4.46 -0.35 -8.77
CA TYR A 47 3.27 -1.13 -9.08
C TYR A 47 2.67 -1.72 -7.82
N GLY A 48 1.42 -2.11 -7.85
CA GLY A 48 0.75 -2.66 -6.70
C GLY A 48 -0.22 -3.78 -7.02
N LYS A 49 -0.68 -4.45 -5.97
CA LYS A 49 -1.76 -5.43 -6.03
C LYS A 49 -2.62 -5.32 -4.79
N VAL A 50 -3.90 -5.01 -4.97
CA VAL A 50 -4.86 -5.08 -3.86
C VAL A 50 -5.13 -6.55 -3.56
N LEU A 51 -4.70 -7.00 -2.40
CA LEU A 51 -4.85 -8.38 -1.95
C LEU A 51 -6.18 -8.62 -1.23
N MET A 52 -6.73 -7.57 -0.61
CA MET A 52 -8.00 -7.59 0.10
C MET A 52 -8.56 -6.19 0.22
N ALA A 53 -9.85 -6.03 -0.04
CA ALA A 53 -10.65 -4.88 0.37
C ALA A 53 -11.89 -5.42 1.09
N ASP A 54 -12.02 -5.12 2.37
CA ASP A 54 -13.15 -5.49 3.20
C ASP A 54 -13.91 -4.23 3.57
N TYR A 55 -15.06 -4.03 2.95
CA TYR A 55 -15.86 -2.81 3.12
C TYR A 55 -16.69 -2.81 4.39
N ASP A 56 -16.95 -3.98 4.98
CA ASP A 56 -17.67 -4.10 6.23
C ASP A 56 -16.77 -3.79 7.42
N GLU A 57 -15.54 -4.30 7.40
CA GLU A 57 -14.50 -4.02 8.41
C GLU A 57 -13.66 -2.79 8.05
N ALA A 58 -13.89 -2.20 6.87
CA ALA A 58 -13.31 -0.95 6.39
C ALA A 58 -11.77 -0.94 6.26
N TYR A 59 -11.15 -2.03 5.80
CA TYR A 59 -9.70 -2.10 5.59
C TYR A 59 -9.33 -2.62 4.20
N LEU A 60 -8.12 -2.24 3.78
CA LEU A 60 -7.51 -2.67 2.52
C LEU A 60 -6.07 -3.14 2.77
N VAL A 61 -5.68 -4.21 2.07
CA VAL A 61 -4.29 -4.69 2.01
C VAL A 61 -3.77 -4.53 0.60
N LEU A 62 -2.71 -3.76 0.44
CA LEU A 62 -2.03 -3.49 -0.82
C LEU A 62 -0.59 -3.99 -0.75
N GLU A 63 -0.19 -4.85 -1.67
CA GLU A 63 1.22 -5.20 -1.87
C GLU A 63 1.84 -4.31 -2.95
N LEU A 64 3.05 -3.82 -2.69
CA LEU A 64 3.79 -2.92 -3.59
C LEU A 64 5.06 -3.59 -4.09
N ILE A 65 5.46 -3.26 -5.32
CA ILE A 65 6.72 -3.71 -5.93
C ILE A 65 7.34 -2.58 -6.74
N GLY A 66 8.64 -2.44 -6.64
CA GLY A 66 9.45 -1.56 -7.45
C GLY A 66 10.22 -0.52 -6.65
N GLU A 67 10.26 0.69 -7.20
CA GLU A 67 10.88 1.85 -6.60
C GLU A 67 9.80 2.88 -6.24
N TRP A 68 9.79 3.29 -4.99
CA TRP A 68 8.94 4.40 -4.52
C TRP A 68 9.71 5.70 -4.67
N ASN A 69 9.35 6.50 -5.67
CA ASN A 69 10.08 7.70 -6.05
C ASN A 69 9.19 8.95 -5.99
N ASP A 70 9.24 9.66 -4.88
CA ASP A 70 8.50 10.91 -4.72
C ASP A 70 9.20 12.08 -5.44
N ALA A 71 10.53 12.04 -5.52
CA ALA A 71 11.32 13.12 -6.10
C ALA A 71 11.09 13.33 -7.60
N VAL A 72 10.87 12.26 -8.35
CA VAL A 72 10.71 12.30 -9.82
C VAL A 72 9.29 11.94 -10.24
N GLU A 73 8.70 10.90 -9.65
CA GLU A 73 7.39 10.37 -10.03
C GLU A 73 6.25 10.93 -9.19
N ASN A 74 6.54 11.53 -8.03
CA ASN A 74 5.57 11.95 -7.03
C ASN A 74 4.62 10.80 -6.63
N ASP A 75 5.19 9.65 -6.33
CA ASP A 75 4.46 8.40 -6.10
C ASP A 75 3.47 8.50 -4.94
N ILE A 76 3.82 9.22 -3.87
CA ILE A 76 2.88 9.42 -2.74
C ILE A 76 1.63 10.19 -3.17
N MET A 77 1.76 11.19 -4.04
CA MET A 77 0.61 11.91 -4.58
C MET A 77 -0.27 10.98 -5.42
N THR A 78 0.34 10.17 -6.28
CA THR A 78 -0.36 9.20 -7.12
C THR A 78 -1.10 8.16 -6.26
N LEU A 79 -0.42 7.58 -5.26
CA LEU A 79 -1.05 6.65 -4.32
C LEU A 79 -2.21 7.31 -3.56
N LYS A 80 -2.02 8.54 -3.08
CA LYS A 80 -3.07 9.25 -2.33
C LYS A 80 -4.30 9.48 -3.20
N ARG A 81 -4.13 10.13 -4.35
CA ARG A 81 -5.24 10.57 -5.21
C ARG A 81 -5.88 9.45 -6.01
N ASP A 82 -5.07 8.56 -6.56
CA ASP A 82 -5.55 7.58 -7.53
C ASP A 82 -5.88 6.22 -6.89
N LEU A 83 -5.45 5.97 -5.65
CA LEU A 83 -5.75 4.74 -4.94
C LEU A 83 -6.44 4.98 -3.59
N PHE A 84 -5.82 5.70 -2.65
CA PHE A 84 -6.36 5.80 -1.29
C PHE A 84 -7.67 6.59 -1.24
N GLU A 85 -7.75 7.76 -1.86
CA GLU A 85 -8.96 8.58 -1.89
C GLU A 85 -10.16 7.83 -2.51
N PRO A 86 -10.07 7.17 -3.68
CA PRO A 86 -11.17 6.38 -4.22
C PRO A 86 -11.66 5.27 -3.28
N PHE A 87 -10.76 4.59 -2.57
CA PHE A 87 -11.15 3.58 -1.59
C PHE A 87 -11.73 4.19 -0.30
N LEU A 88 -11.25 5.34 0.13
CA LEU A 88 -11.85 6.11 1.23
C LEU A 88 -13.30 6.49 0.92
N GLU A 89 -13.58 6.93 -0.32
CA GLU A 89 -14.93 7.22 -0.79
C GLU A 89 -15.85 5.99 -0.77
N GLN A 90 -15.28 4.79 -0.95
CA GLN A 90 -15.99 3.51 -0.84
C GLN A 90 -16.14 3.01 0.61
N GLY A 91 -15.64 3.75 1.60
CA GLY A 91 -15.77 3.43 3.01
C GLY A 91 -14.59 2.70 3.64
N ILE A 92 -13.51 2.44 2.90
CA ILE A 92 -12.25 1.95 3.49
C ILE A 92 -11.68 3.06 4.36
N ARG A 93 -11.13 2.71 5.53
CA ARG A 93 -10.54 3.67 6.48
C ARG A 93 -9.14 3.28 6.92
N SER A 94 -8.78 2.01 6.80
CA SER A 94 -7.47 1.50 7.23
C SER A 94 -6.73 0.84 6.09
N PHE A 95 -5.45 1.17 5.94
CA PHE A 95 -4.62 0.68 4.85
C PHE A 95 -3.39 -0.06 5.39
N ILE A 96 -3.19 -1.27 4.91
CA ILE A 96 -2.03 -2.11 5.20
C ILE A 96 -1.22 -2.23 3.91
N LEU A 97 -0.05 -1.61 3.88
CA LEU A 97 0.87 -1.71 2.76
C LEU A 97 1.90 -2.81 3.03
N ILE A 98 2.10 -3.70 2.09
CA ILE A 98 3.16 -4.71 2.13
C ILE A 98 4.31 -4.21 1.27
N GLY A 99 5.42 -3.84 1.89
CA GLY A 99 6.54 -3.18 1.25
C GLY A 99 7.76 -4.08 0.99
N GLU A 100 7.64 -5.40 1.12
CA GLU A 100 8.76 -6.35 0.99
C GLU A 100 9.54 -6.21 -0.32
N ASN A 101 8.86 -5.81 -1.38
CA ASN A 101 9.41 -5.67 -2.72
C ASN A 101 9.58 -4.21 -3.16
N VAL A 102 9.52 -3.25 -2.23
CA VAL A 102 9.89 -1.86 -2.48
C VAL A 102 11.39 -1.72 -2.24
N LEU A 103 12.15 -1.82 -3.33
CA LEU A 103 13.60 -2.02 -3.28
C LEU A 103 14.37 -0.73 -3.05
N ASN A 104 13.75 0.43 -3.32
CA ASN A 104 14.37 1.73 -3.19
C ASN A 104 13.31 2.79 -2.87
N PHE A 105 13.76 3.89 -2.26
CA PHE A 105 12.93 5.04 -1.92
C PHE A 105 13.69 6.34 -2.16
N HIS A 106 13.04 7.28 -2.84
CA HIS A 106 13.56 8.63 -3.06
C HIS A 106 12.53 9.63 -2.55
N ASN A 107 12.85 10.29 -1.45
CA ASN A 107 11.95 11.25 -0.84
C ASN A 107 11.95 12.62 -1.53
N ASP A 108 10.86 13.33 -1.37
CA ASP A 108 10.72 14.76 -1.66
C ASP A 108 10.05 15.43 -0.43
N ILE A 109 9.06 16.26 -0.63
CA ILE A 109 8.33 16.93 0.46
C ILE A 109 7.37 15.96 1.17
N SER A 110 7.08 16.25 2.44
CA SER A 110 6.23 15.39 3.28
C SER A 110 4.74 15.71 3.25
N ASP A 111 4.33 16.73 2.50
CA ASP A 111 2.99 17.32 2.58
C ASP A 111 1.87 16.31 2.28
N TYR A 112 2.04 15.46 1.26
CA TYR A 112 1.04 14.45 0.93
C TYR A 112 0.94 13.32 1.97
N TYR A 113 2.03 13.01 2.68
CA TYR A 113 2.01 12.07 3.82
C TYR A 113 1.24 12.65 5.00
N GLU A 114 1.47 13.93 5.28
CA GLU A 114 0.78 14.68 6.36
C GLU A 114 -0.71 14.78 6.06
N GLU A 115 -1.10 15.23 4.86
CA GLU A 115 -2.50 15.27 4.42
C GLU A 115 -3.20 13.91 4.55
N LEU A 116 -2.56 12.84 4.07
CA LEU A 116 -3.13 11.49 4.16
C LEU A 116 -3.31 11.05 5.61
N ALA A 117 -2.31 11.32 6.46
CA ALA A 117 -2.39 10.97 7.88
C ALA A 117 -3.51 11.73 8.59
N GLU A 118 -3.69 13.02 8.29
CA GLU A 118 -4.79 13.84 8.83
C GLU A 118 -6.16 13.35 8.36
N GLU A 119 -6.34 13.10 7.07
CA GLU A 119 -7.58 12.56 6.50
C GLU A 119 -7.97 11.21 7.14
N LEU A 120 -7.00 10.32 7.32
CA LEU A 120 -7.23 9.05 7.99
C LEU A 120 -7.59 9.23 9.46
N GLN A 121 -6.90 10.12 10.16
CA GLN A 121 -7.20 10.41 11.57
C GLN A 121 -8.62 10.97 11.73
N ASP A 122 -9.05 11.88 10.86
CA ASP A 122 -10.36 12.51 10.89
C ASP A 122 -11.50 11.48 10.71
N CYS A 123 -11.26 10.44 9.91
CA CYS A 123 -12.25 9.37 9.73
C CYS A 123 -12.09 8.18 10.71
N GLY A 124 -11.16 8.28 11.67
CA GLY A 124 -10.87 7.22 12.64
C GLY A 124 -10.09 6.04 12.06
N GLY A 125 -9.45 6.26 10.92
CA GLY A 125 -8.64 5.26 10.23
C GLY A 125 -7.15 5.33 10.54
N TRP A 126 -6.37 4.54 9.82
CA TRP A 126 -4.92 4.46 9.95
C TRP A 126 -4.26 3.82 8.73
N ILE A 127 -2.94 4.01 8.63
CA ILE A 127 -2.10 3.38 7.61
C ILE A 127 -0.82 2.88 8.24
N VAL A 128 -0.34 1.71 7.79
CA VAL A 128 0.96 1.15 8.17
C VAL A 128 1.64 0.50 6.96
N CYS A 129 2.96 0.47 6.96
CA CYS A 129 3.74 -0.27 5.97
C CYS A 129 4.52 -1.40 6.64
N LEU A 130 4.34 -2.62 6.11
CA LEU A 130 4.98 -3.82 6.63
C LEU A 130 6.22 -4.19 5.82
N ASN A 131 7.25 -4.61 6.53
CA ASN A 131 8.39 -5.35 6.00
C ASN A 131 9.17 -4.63 4.89
N LEU A 132 9.27 -3.31 4.92
CA LEU A 132 10.21 -2.63 4.03
C LEU A 132 11.61 -3.22 4.19
N PRO A 133 12.39 -3.43 3.12
CA PRO A 133 13.80 -3.74 3.21
C PRO A 133 14.54 -2.73 4.09
N GLU A 134 15.55 -3.18 4.82
CA GLU A 134 16.25 -2.34 5.80
C GLU A 134 16.77 -1.00 5.20
N SER A 135 17.31 -1.06 3.99
CA SER A 135 17.80 0.14 3.29
C SER A 135 16.67 1.13 3.02
N THR A 136 15.55 0.66 2.50
CA THR A 136 14.36 1.47 2.21
C THR A 136 13.74 2.04 3.47
N ALA A 137 13.61 1.21 4.53
CA ALA A 137 13.10 1.64 5.82
C ALA A 137 13.96 2.75 6.45
N ARG A 138 15.29 2.64 6.33
CA ARG A 138 16.23 3.66 6.82
C ARG A 138 16.03 5.00 6.12
N GLU A 139 15.78 5.02 4.83
CA GLU A 139 15.51 6.24 4.07
C GLU A 139 14.19 6.90 4.50
N PHE A 140 13.12 6.12 4.71
CA PHE A 140 11.88 6.62 5.29
C PHE A 140 12.08 7.23 6.67
N GLN A 141 12.89 6.59 7.52
CA GLN A 141 13.22 7.11 8.87
C GLN A 141 14.03 8.40 8.80
N GLN A 142 15.04 8.47 7.94
CA GLN A 142 15.86 9.68 7.73
C GLN A 142 15.03 10.85 7.21
N ALA A 143 14.06 10.59 6.34
CA ALA A 143 13.10 11.56 5.85
C ALA A 143 12.02 11.94 6.90
N ARG A 144 12.02 11.29 8.07
CA ARG A 144 11.05 11.49 9.17
C ARG A 144 9.59 11.23 8.76
N LEU A 145 9.38 10.37 7.78
CA LEU A 145 8.04 10.04 7.27
C LEU A 145 7.31 9.00 8.14
N THR A 146 8.04 8.31 9.03
CA THR A 146 7.48 7.28 9.91
C THR A 146 6.44 7.80 10.89
N ARG A 147 6.41 9.10 11.14
CA ARG A 147 5.36 9.75 11.93
C ARG A 147 4.00 9.78 11.24
N TYR A 148 3.99 9.75 9.89
CA TYR A 148 2.78 9.73 9.08
C TYR A 148 2.45 8.34 8.54
N LEU A 149 3.49 7.57 8.22
CA LEU A 149 3.41 6.20 7.74
C LEU A 149 4.29 5.29 8.63
N PRO A 150 3.75 4.79 9.75
CA PRO A 150 4.46 3.88 10.63
C PRO A 150 4.94 2.62 9.92
N LEU A 151 6.17 2.21 10.21
CA LEU A 151 6.77 0.98 9.68
C LEU A 151 6.69 -0.11 10.74
N MET A 152 6.24 -1.29 10.33
CA MET A 152 6.13 -2.47 11.20
C MET A 152 6.77 -3.68 10.54
N VAL A 153 7.11 -4.68 11.34
CA VAL A 153 7.70 -5.94 10.88
C VAL A 153 6.80 -7.09 11.28
N LEU A 154 6.37 -7.86 10.29
CA LEU A 154 5.58 -9.08 10.47
C LEU A 154 5.80 -10.00 9.27
N TYR A 155 6.90 -10.76 9.28
CA TYR A 155 7.30 -11.59 8.12
C TYR A 155 6.34 -12.74 7.81
N ASP A 156 5.61 -13.22 8.80
CA ASP A 156 4.65 -14.32 8.67
C ASP A 156 3.23 -13.87 8.32
N TRP A 157 3.05 -12.63 7.85
CA TRP A 157 1.74 -12.04 7.56
C TRP A 157 0.88 -12.88 6.60
N ARG A 158 1.50 -13.60 5.66
CA ARG A 158 0.79 -14.47 4.70
C ARG A 158 0.07 -15.66 5.35
N ASN A 159 0.48 -16.03 6.57
CA ASN A 159 -0.11 -17.14 7.32
C ASN A 159 -1.44 -16.76 7.99
N TYR A 160 -1.71 -15.47 8.10
CA TYR A 160 -2.96 -14.97 8.67
C TYR A 160 -4.08 -14.93 7.64
N ARG A 161 -5.32 -15.14 8.09
CA ARG A 161 -6.47 -14.67 7.32
C ARG A 161 -6.47 -13.14 7.31
N PRO A 162 -6.96 -12.48 6.24
CA PRO A 162 -6.94 -11.03 6.13
C PRO A 162 -7.50 -10.31 7.37
N ILE A 163 -8.64 -10.75 7.89
CA ILE A 163 -9.27 -10.15 9.07
C ILE A 163 -8.42 -10.30 10.34
N HIS A 164 -7.73 -11.42 10.51
CA HIS A 164 -6.86 -11.62 11.67
C HIS A 164 -5.58 -10.77 11.57
N LEU A 165 -5.04 -10.60 10.36
CA LEU A 165 -3.95 -9.67 10.10
C LEU A 165 -4.36 -8.24 10.47
N PHE A 166 -5.53 -7.80 9.95
CA PHE A 166 -6.07 -6.48 10.24
C PHE A 166 -6.20 -6.22 11.75
N ARG A 167 -6.85 -7.11 12.49
CA ARG A 167 -7.05 -6.96 13.95
C ARG A 167 -5.73 -6.95 14.72
N LYS A 168 -4.78 -7.79 14.33
CA LYS A 168 -3.44 -7.81 14.93
C LYS A 168 -2.72 -6.47 14.73
N LEU A 169 -2.76 -5.93 13.52
CA LEU A 169 -2.12 -4.65 13.21
C LEU A 169 -2.85 -3.47 13.82
N GLN A 170 -4.17 -3.51 13.91
CA GLN A 170 -4.95 -2.49 14.62
C GLN A 170 -4.50 -2.36 16.08
N THR A 171 -4.41 -3.48 16.79
CA THR A 171 -3.93 -3.49 18.18
C THR A 171 -2.48 -2.98 18.28
N ALA A 172 -1.61 -3.37 17.36
CA ALA A 172 -0.22 -2.89 17.33
C ALA A 172 -0.15 -1.38 17.05
N PHE A 173 -0.98 -0.87 16.14
CA PHE A 173 -1.06 0.56 15.82
C PHE A 173 -1.58 1.40 16.99
N GLU A 174 -2.61 0.91 17.69
CA GLU A 174 -3.15 1.57 18.90
C GLU A 174 -2.08 1.69 19.99
N ASN A 175 -1.30 0.63 20.23
CA ASN A 175 -0.18 0.66 21.17
C ASN A 175 0.93 1.64 20.74
N TYR A 176 1.27 1.67 19.46
CA TYR A 176 2.26 2.59 18.89
C TYR A 176 1.89 4.08 19.10
N ARG A 177 0.60 4.40 19.06
CA ARG A 177 0.10 5.78 19.29
C ARG A 177 0.12 6.20 20.75
N LEU A 178 0.23 5.27 21.69
CA LEU A 178 0.27 5.54 23.14
C LEU A 178 1.69 5.75 23.68
N GLU A 179 2.72 5.41 22.89
CA GLU A 179 4.13 5.66 23.18
C GLU A 179 4.59 7.04 22.68
#